data_00972e60159e3a3aebc3eae13103ba28
#
_entry.id   00972e60159e3a3aebc3eae13103ba28
#
_cell.length_a   1.000
_cell.length_b   1.000
_cell.length_c   1.000
_cell.angle_alpha   90.00
_cell.angle_beta   90.00
_cell.angle_gamma   90.00
#
_symmetry.space_group_name_H-M   'P 1'
#
loop_
_entity.id
_entity.type
_entity.pdbx_description
1 polymer ?
#
loop_
_entity_poly.entity_id
_entity_poly.type
_entity_poly.pdbx_seq_one_letter_code
_entity_poly.pdbx_strand_id
1 'polypeptide(L)'
;MISNLEQSCDTTYTDGIRMKILAISDPHGDYSKIEKIMETAGDFDIAMIAGDLTHFGPDVKVKELMEMFDKPVLAIPGNCDQKSILKALDTSKAINMHGKLEQIGKIRFIGLGGSNFTPFNTPFELSEEEIERVLEGIIYSAENTEDHGPIVLLTHAPPHGTRDELPLGHVGSTAILKFVDRVDLIVCGHIHEAKGIETIGATMVVNPGEACKGSYALITIEDAKSKPIEVEFKEV
;
A
#
# COMPACT_ATOMS: atom_id res chain seq x y z
N MET A 1 4.17 -3.14 -29.52
CA MET A 1 5.60 -2.94 -29.33
C MET A 1 5.86 -2.96 -27.83
N ILE A 2 5.98 -4.17 -27.29
CA ILE A 2 6.27 -4.42 -25.87
C ILE A 2 7.55 -5.27 -25.89
N SER A 3 8.68 -4.60 -25.91
CA SER A 3 9.97 -5.28 -25.82
C SER A 3 11.05 -4.26 -25.45
N ASN A 4 11.20 -3.91 -24.16
CA ASN A 4 12.42 -3.24 -23.65
C ASN A 4 12.42 -3.05 -22.12
N LEU A 5 11.84 -3.97 -21.36
CA LEU A 5 12.00 -3.97 -19.89
C LEU A 5 12.80 -5.17 -19.36
N GLU A 6 13.47 -5.91 -20.27
CA GLU A 6 14.26 -7.10 -19.88
C GLU A 6 15.75 -6.85 -19.64
N GLN A 7 16.21 -5.61 -19.52
CA GLN A 7 17.65 -5.36 -19.30
C GLN A 7 17.87 -4.42 -18.12
N SER A 8 17.91 -4.97 -16.92
CA SER A 8 18.84 -4.63 -15.82
C SER A 8 18.44 -5.19 -14.45
N CYS A 9 17.92 -6.39 -14.36
CA CYS A 9 17.80 -7.07 -13.06
C CYS A 9 18.53 -8.43 -13.13
N ASP A 10 19.85 -8.37 -13.16
CA ASP A 10 20.71 -9.54 -13.03
C ASP A 10 20.98 -9.78 -11.53
N THR A 11 19.92 -10.09 -10.78
CA THR A 11 20.04 -10.75 -9.48
C THR A 11 19.54 -12.17 -9.66
N THR A 12 20.48 -13.12 -9.71
CA THR A 12 20.24 -14.55 -9.61
C THR A 12 19.47 -14.83 -8.33
N TYR A 13 18.14 -14.89 -8.42
CA TYR A 13 17.27 -15.36 -7.35
C TYR A 13 17.52 -16.85 -7.13
N THR A 14 18.38 -17.17 -6.18
CA THR A 14 18.49 -18.51 -5.62
C THR A 14 17.22 -18.79 -4.83
N ASP A 15 16.39 -19.67 -5.32
CA ASP A 15 15.31 -20.48 -4.68
C ASP A 15 14.49 -19.95 -3.49
N GLY A 16 14.61 -18.70 -3.06
CA GLY A 16 13.84 -18.10 -1.97
C GLY A 16 13.29 -16.72 -2.34
N ILE A 17 12.06 -16.43 -1.92
CA ILE A 17 11.53 -15.05 -1.96
C ILE A 17 12.27 -14.25 -0.89
N ARG A 18 12.88 -13.14 -1.28
CA ARG A 18 13.25 -12.08 -0.35
C ARG A 18 12.99 -10.74 -1.02
N MET A 19 12.10 -9.96 -0.43
CA MET A 19 11.77 -8.62 -0.92
C MET A 19 11.70 -7.65 0.24
N LYS A 20 12.39 -6.52 0.12
CA LYS A 20 12.37 -5.43 1.08
C LYS A 20 11.52 -4.27 0.52
N ILE A 21 10.49 -3.90 1.26
CA ILE A 21 9.49 -2.91 0.86
C ILE A 21 9.63 -1.69 1.76
N LEU A 22 9.74 -0.50 1.15
CA LEU A 22 9.54 0.77 1.85
C LEU A 22 8.04 1.09 1.82
N ALA A 23 7.37 1.01 2.97
CA ALA A 23 5.97 1.36 3.11
C ALA A 23 5.80 2.75 3.73
N ILE A 24 5.09 3.63 3.04
CA ILE A 24 4.71 4.98 3.49
C ILE A 24 3.22 5.20 3.26
N SER A 25 2.64 6.14 3.99
CA SER A 25 1.25 6.58 3.84
C SER A 25 1.13 8.06 4.13
N ASP A 26 0.04 8.67 3.69
CA ASP A 26 -0.39 10.00 4.12
C ASP A 26 0.69 11.10 3.95
N PRO A 27 1.32 11.24 2.76
CA PRO A 27 2.21 12.36 2.50
C PRO A 27 1.46 13.70 2.34
N HIS A 28 0.15 13.69 2.07
CA HIS A 28 -0.72 14.87 2.02
C HIS A 28 -0.18 16.06 1.21
N GLY A 29 0.59 15.79 0.15
CA GLY A 29 1.19 16.83 -0.69
C GLY A 29 2.39 17.56 -0.07
N ASP A 30 2.80 17.19 1.13
CA ASP A 30 4.07 17.59 1.75
C ASP A 30 5.11 16.47 1.62
N TYR A 31 6.03 16.63 0.68
CA TYR A 31 7.04 15.64 0.36
C TYR A 31 8.42 15.97 0.96
N SER A 32 8.49 16.98 1.82
CA SER A 32 9.75 17.47 2.40
C SER A 32 10.54 16.42 3.18
N LYS A 33 9.89 15.35 3.64
CA LYS A 33 10.52 14.24 4.36
C LYS A 33 10.87 13.04 3.50
N ILE A 34 10.36 12.94 2.25
CA ILE A 34 10.47 11.74 1.42
C ILE A 34 11.93 11.39 1.08
N GLU A 35 12.75 12.37 0.70
CA GLU A 35 14.18 12.12 0.43
C GLU A 35 14.88 11.58 1.68
N LYS A 36 14.62 12.18 2.85
CA LYS A 36 15.22 11.73 4.10
C LYS A 36 14.74 10.35 4.52
N ILE A 37 13.46 10.03 4.28
CA ILE A 37 12.91 8.69 4.48
C ILE A 37 13.70 7.68 3.62
N MET A 38 13.85 7.93 2.31
CA MET A 38 14.58 7.03 1.42
C MET A 38 16.05 6.86 1.80
N GLU A 39 16.74 7.94 2.12
CA GLU A 39 18.14 7.89 2.60
C GLU A 39 18.28 7.01 3.86
N THR A 40 17.37 7.18 4.84
CA THR A 40 17.41 6.48 6.12
C THR A 40 16.92 5.03 6.00
N ALA A 41 15.98 4.77 5.08
CA ALA A 41 15.52 3.42 4.73
C ALA A 41 16.66 2.56 4.16
N GLY A 42 17.61 3.19 3.46
CA GLY A 42 18.69 2.49 2.79
C GLY A 42 18.21 1.72 1.58
N ASP A 43 18.75 0.52 1.37
CA ASP A 43 18.35 -0.29 0.21
C ASP A 43 17.00 -0.98 0.43
N PHE A 44 16.11 -0.84 -0.56
CA PHE A 44 14.81 -1.51 -0.67
C PHE A 44 14.54 -1.84 -2.14
N ASP A 45 13.69 -2.84 -2.40
CA ASP A 45 13.40 -3.31 -3.75
C ASP A 45 12.26 -2.51 -4.41
N ILE A 46 11.22 -2.21 -3.65
CA ILE A 46 10.04 -1.44 -4.09
C ILE A 46 9.56 -0.51 -2.98
N ALA A 47 8.84 0.55 -3.37
CA ALA A 47 8.07 1.38 -2.43
C ALA A 47 6.57 1.10 -2.56
N MET A 48 5.84 1.16 -1.45
CA MET A 48 4.38 1.10 -1.39
C MET A 48 3.86 2.39 -0.75
N ILE A 49 2.89 3.06 -1.41
CA ILE A 49 2.28 4.30 -0.89
C ILE A 49 0.79 4.07 -0.67
N ALA A 50 0.39 4.03 0.60
CA ALA A 50 -0.94 3.67 1.05
C ALA A 50 -1.93 4.86 1.08
N GLY A 51 -1.93 5.69 0.04
CA GLY A 51 -2.94 6.73 -0.17
C GLY A 51 -2.64 8.09 0.42
N ASP A 52 -3.59 9.02 0.23
CA ASP A 52 -3.52 10.43 0.54
C ASP A 52 -2.25 11.09 0.01
N LEU A 53 -2.01 10.82 -1.30
CA LEU A 53 -0.87 11.33 -2.04
C LEU A 53 -0.85 12.85 -2.05
N THR A 54 -2.04 13.46 -2.11
CA THR A 54 -2.25 14.91 -2.06
C THR A 54 -3.21 15.29 -0.92
N HIS A 55 -3.36 16.57 -0.67
CA HIS A 55 -4.39 17.10 0.21
C HIS A 55 -5.39 17.89 -0.64
N PHE A 56 -6.42 17.18 -1.16
CA PHE A 56 -7.43 17.68 -2.09
C PHE A 56 -6.89 18.18 -3.44
N GLY A 57 -5.73 17.66 -3.88
CA GLY A 57 -5.05 18.07 -5.11
C GLY A 57 -3.96 19.14 -4.89
N PRO A 58 -3.38 19.70 -5.96
CA PRO A 58 -3.65 19.36 -7.36
C PRO A 58 -2.95 18.05 -7.80
N ASP A 59 -3.53 17.35 -8.79
CA ASP A 59 -3.05 16.05 -9.29
C ASP A 59 -1.59 16.06 -9.81
N VAL A 60 -1.10 17.22 -10.24
CA VAL A 60 0.30 17.37 -10.69
C VAL A 60 1.31 17.01 -9.59
N LYS A 61 0.96 17.15 -8.34
CA LYS A 61 1.76 16.75 -7.19
C LYS A 61 2.10 15.26 -7.17
N VAL A 62 1.24 14.41 -7.72
CA VAL A 62 1.53 12.97 -7.84
C VAL A 62 2.78 12.72 -8.67
N LYS A 63 2.90 13.43 -9.80
CA LYS A 63 4.08 13.30 -10.64
C LYS A 63 5.35 13.76 -9.92
N GLU A 64 5.26 14.87 -9.17
CA GLU A 64 6.36 15.37 -8.34
C GLU A 64 6.80 14.30 -7.32
N LEU A 65 5.87 13.71 -6.59
CA LEU A 65 6.15 12.64 -5.64
C LEU A 65 6.80 11.42 -6.31
N MET A 66 6.24 10.94 -7.42
CA MET A 66 6.74 9.73 -8.08
C MET A 66 8.14 9.94 -8.69
N GLU A 67 8.48 11.15 -9.16
CA GLU A 67 9.81 11.46 -9.69
C GLU A 67 10.92 11.42 -8.63
N MET A 68 10.58 11.47 -7.34
CA MET A 68 11.54 11.34 -6.24
C MET A 68 12.10 9.93 -6.09
N PHE A 69 11.39 8.91 -6.58
CA PHE A 69 11.79 7.51 -6.42
C PHE A 69 12.54 6.99 -7.64
N ASP A 70 13.68 6.33 -7.41
CA ASP A 70 14.42 5.59 -8.43
C ASP A 70 14.03 4.11 -8.51
N LYS A 71 13.33 3.61 -7.50
CA LYS A 71 12.80 2.24 -7.42
C LYS A 71 11.32 2.19 -7.87
N PRO A 72 10.80 1.02 -8.26
CA PRO A 72 9.38 0.85 -8.57
C PRO A 72 8.51 1.29 -7.39
N VAL A 73 7.40 1.96 -7.69
CA VAL A 73 6.42 2.42 -6.69
C VAL A 73 5.06 1.82 -6.98
N LEU A 74 4.50 1.10 -6.03
CA LEU A 74 3.10 0.69 -6.01
C LEU A 74 2.30 1.74 -5.24
N ALA A 75 1.32 2.37 -5.84
CA ALA A 75 0.57 3.43 -5.20
C ALA A 75 -0.94 3.31 -5.40
N ILE A 76 -1.69 3.72 -4.41
CA ILE A 76 -3.13 3.92 -4.46
C ILE A 76 -3.49 5.33 -4.03
N PRO A 77 -4.63 5.89 -4.43
CA PRO A 77 -5.18 7.11 -3.82
C PRO A 77 -5.71 6.84 -2.40
N GLY A 78 -5.72 7.87 -1.56
CA GLY A 78 -6.49 7.90 -0.32
C GLY A 78 -7.82 8.64 -0.48
N ASN A 79 -8.52 8.87 0.62
CA ASN A 79 -9.82 9.56 0.60
C ASN A 79 -9.70 11.07 0.33
N CYS A 80 -8.59 11.71 0.71
CA CYS A 80 -8.34 13.13 0.42
C CYS A 80 -7.90 13.37 -1.03
N ASP A 81 -7.63 12.33 -1.80
CA ASP A 81 -7.27 12.48 -3.20
C ASP A 81 -8.50 12.63 -4.09
N GLN A 82 -8.42 13.53 -5.10
CA GLN A 82 -9.47 13.63 -6.11
C GLN A 82 -9.50 12.37 -6.98
N LYS A 83 -10.68 11.92 -7.45
CA LYS A 83 -10.78 10.74 -8.34
C LYS A 83 -9.98 10.89 -9.65
N SER A 84 -9.71 12.11 -10.09
CA SER A 84 -8.84 12.42 -11.24
C SER A 84 -7.40 11.95 -11.05
N ILE A 85 -6.97 11.73 -9.80
CA ILE A 85 -5.62 11.28 -9.45
C ILE A 85 -5.28 9.91 -10.06
N LEU A 86 -6.28 9.06 -10.30
CA LEU A 86 -6.08 7.77 -10.98
C LEU A 86 -5.41 7.96 -12.34
N LYS A 87 -5.84 8.97 -13.11
CA LYS A 87 -5.21 9.31 -14.39
C LYS A 87 -3.78 9.84 -14.20
N ALA A 88 -3.54 10.61 -13.16
CA ALA A 88 -2.20 11.11 -12.86
C ALA A 88 -1.26 9.95 -12.49
N LEU A 89 -1.71 8.97 -11.70
CA LEU A 89 -0.98 7.74 -11.42
C LEU A 89 -0.71 6.92 -12.69
N ASP A 90 -1.73 6.69 -13.53
CA ASP A 90 -1.58 5.91 -14.77
C ASP A 90 -0.61 6.56 -15.77
N THR A 91 -0.33 7.86 -15.65
CA THR A 91 0.62 8.59 -16.51
C THR A 91 1.95 8.93 -15.83
N SER A 92 2.15 8.49 -14.61
CA SER A 92 3.38 8.64 -13.82
C SER A 92 4.30 7.42 -13.97
N LYS A 93 5.40 7.39 -13.23
CA LYS A 93 6.27 6.21 -13.10
C LYS A 93 5.68 5.13 -12.18
N ALA A 94 4.69 5.46 -11.35
CA ALA A 94 4.10 4.51 -10.41
C ALA A 94 3.22 3.47 -11.12
N ILE A 95 3.13 2.33 -10.50
CA ILE A 95 2.10 1.34 -10.80
C ILE A 95 0.86 1.72 -9.99
N ASN A 96 -0.18 2.18 -10.66
CA ASN A 96 -1.47 2.46 -10.03
C ASN A 96 -2.14 1.14 -9.65
N MET A 97 -2.27 0.88 -8.36
CA MET A 97 -2.79 -0.37 -7.83
C MET A 97 -4.31 -0.37 -7.59
N HIS A 98 -5.00 0.78 -7.75
CA HIS A 98 -6.44 0.83 -7.45
C HIS A 98 -7.25 -0.15 -8.32
N GLY A 99 -7.85 -1.16 -7.68
CA GLY A 99 -8.64 -2.22 -8.33
C GLY A 99 -7.82 -3.18 -9.19
N LYS A 100 -6.51 -3.34 -8.92
CA LYS A 100 -5.59 -4.12 -9.74
C LYS A 100 -4.84 -5.17 -8.94
N LEU A 101 -4.38 -6.18 -9.68
CA LEU A 101 -3.44 -7.21 -9.24
C LEU A 101 -2.14 -7.04 -10.04
N GLU A 102 -1.02 -7.00 -9.36
CA GLU A 102 0.33 -7.04 -9.93
C GLU A 102 1.13 -8.15 -9.29
N GLN A 103 1.89 -8.88 -10.09
CA GLN A 103 2.79 -9.91 -9.60
C GLN A 103 4.24 -9.47 -9.80
N ILE A 104 5.00 -9.42 -8.71
CA ILE A 104 6.43 -9.11 -8.72
C ILE A 104 7.18 -10.28 -8.07
N GLY A 105 7.93 -11.00 -8.88
CA GLY A 105 8.47 -12.29 -8.46
C GLY A 105 7.34 -13.27 -8.13
N LYS A 106 7.37 -13.85 -6.94
CA LYS A 106 6.32 -14.75 -6.44
C LYS A 106 5.28 -14.03 -5.56
N ILE A 107 5.44 -12.73 -5.27
CA ILE A 107 4.52 -11.99 -4.42
C ILE A 107 3.43 -11.37 -5.29
N ARG A 108 2.18 -11.51 -4.85
CA ARG A 108 1.00 -10.94 -5.49
C ARG A 108 0.58 -9.71 -4.72
N PHE A 109 0.64 -8.57 -5.37
CA PHE A 109 0.19 -7.29 -4.83
C PHE A 109 -1.18 -6.96 -5.37
N ILE A 110 -2.12 -6.66 -4.49
CA ILE A 110 -3.46 -6.19 -4.84
C ILE A 110 -3.70 -4.85 -4.16
N GLY A 111 -4.52 -3.98 -4.75
CA GLY A 111 -4.70 -2.65 -4.19
C GLY A 111 -6.11 -2.09 -4.34
N LEU A 112 -6.53 -1.32 -3.35
CA LEU A 112 -7.79 -0.57 -3.36
C LEU A 112 -7.59 0.79 -2.70
N GLY A 113 -7.69 1.87 -3.48
CA GLY A 113 -7.63 3.23 -2.98
C GLY A 113 -8.97 3.79 -2.57
N GLY A 114 -8.94 4.93 -1.88
CA GLY A 114 -10.07 5.55 -1.22
C GLY A 114 -10.34 4.95 0.15
N SER A 115 -11.37 5.42 0.84
CA SER A 115 -11.81 4.89 2.13
C SER A 115 -13.29 4.52 2.10
N ASN A 116 -13.78 3.82 3.13
CA ASN A 116 -15.20 3.80 3.46
C ASN A 116 -15.69 5.21 3.83
N PHE A 117 -17.01 5.40 3.91
CA PHE A 117 -17.59 6.71 4.19
C PHE A 117 -17.12 7.28 5.53
N THR A 118 -16.71 8.55 5.50
CA THR A 118 -16.33 9.32 6.67
C THR A 118 -17.35 10.43 6.92
N PRO A 119 -17.41 11.03 8.13
CA PRO A 119 -18.30 12.17 8.38
C PRO A 119 -17.85 13.44 7.65
N PHE A 120 -16.73 13.40 6.92
CA PHE A 120 -16.12 14.57 6.28
C PHE A 120 -16.47 14.71 4.80
N ASN A 121 -17.13 13.72 4.17
CA ASN A 121 -17.46 13.69 2.75
C ASN A 121 -16.25 14.01 1.87
N THR A 122 -15.20 13.25 2.03
CA THR A 122 -13.95 13.41 1.27
C THR A 122 -14.11 12.95 -0.18
N PRO A 123 -13.25 13.42 -1.11
CA PRO A 123 -13.48 13.21 -2.55
C PRO A 123 -13.50 11.75 -3.02
N PHE A 124 -12.76 10.86 -2.34
CA PHE A 124 -12.63 9.48 -2.78
C PHE A 124 -13.10 8.49 -1.71
N GLU A 125 -14.38 8.54 -1.42
CA GLU A 125 -15.06 7.56 -0.57
C GLU A 125 -15.83 6.54 -1.41
N LEU A 126 -15.92 5.32 -0.90
CA LEU A 126 -16.60 4.16 -1.47
C LEU A 126 -17.58 3.58 -0.45
N SER A 127 -18.69 3.03 -0.90
CA SER A 127 -19.54 2.25 0.00
C SER A 127 -18.89 0.92 0.35
N GLU A 128 -19.29 0.31 1.47
CA GLU A 128 -18.77 -1.00 1.88
C GLU A 128 -19.08 -2.08 0.81
N GLU A 129 -20.20 -1.98 0.10
CA GLU A 129 -20.55 -2.87 -1.01
C GLU A 129 -19.64 -2.67 -2.23
N GLU A 130 -19.21 -1.44 -2.53
CA GLU A 130 -18.24 -1.16 -3.59
C GLU A 130 -16.87 -1.72 -3.26
N ILE A 131 -16.41 -1.51 -2.01
CA ILE A 131 -15.16 -2.06 -1.48
C ILE A 131 -15.17 -3.59 -1.59
N GLU A 132 -16.21 -4.24 -1.07
CA GLU A 132 -16.36 -5.69 -1.08
C GLU A 132 -16.33 -6.24 -2.50
N ARG A 133 -17.11 -5.66 -3.42
CA ARG A 133 -17.18 -6.11 -4.81
C ARG A 133 -15.84 -6.04 -5.52
N VAL A 134 -15.09 -4.95 -5.33
CA VAL A 134 -13.78 -4.81 -5.97
C VAL A 134 -12.77 -5.79 -5.37
N LEU A 135 -12.70 -5.88 -4.04
CA LEU A 135 -11.78 -6.79 -3.36
C LEU A 135 -12.06 -8.24 -3.69
N GLU A 136 -13.33 -8.67 -3.70
CA GLU A 136 -13.68 -10.04 -4.07
C GLU A 136 -13.14 -10.42 -5.46
N GLY A 137 -13.29 -9.53 -6.45
CA GLY A 137 -12.83 -9.78 -7.81
C GLY A 137 -11.31 -9.87 -7.92
N ILE A 138 -10.56 -8.97 -7.29
CA ILE A 138 -9.09 -8.97 -7.39
C ILE A 138 -8.45 -10.04 -6.52
N ILE A 139 -9.00 -10.34 -5.34
CA ILE A 139 -8.51 -11.43 -4.46
C ILE A 139 -8.78 -12.78 -5.12
N TYR A 140 -9.98 -13.00 -5.67
CA TYR A 140 -10.28 -14.21 -6.43
C TYR A 140 -9.26 -14.39 -7.57
N SER A 141 -8.92 -13.34 -8.29
CA SER A 141 -7.91 -13.40 -9.35
C SER A 141 -6.53 -13.75 -8.79
N ALA A 142 -6.14 -13.17 -7.65
CA ALA A 142 -4.86 -13.46 -7.01
C ALA A 142 -4.78 -14.91 -6.50
N GLU A 143 -5.84 -15.45 -5.92
CA GLU A 143 -5.89 -16.84 -5.43
C GLU A 143 -5.80 -17.89 -6.55
N ASN A 144 -6.22 -17.52 -7.77
CA ASN A 144 -6.24 -18.42 -8.93
C ASN A 144 -5.04 -18.24 -9.87
N THR A 145 -3.99 -17.54 -9.47
CA THR A 145 -2.71 -17.54 -10.20
C THR A 145 -1.97 -18.87 -10.02
N GLU A 146 -1.04 -19.19 -10.94
CA GLU A 146 -0.23 -20.40 -10.84
C GLU A 146 0.76 -20.34 -9.66
N ASP A 147 1.20 -19.14 -9.28
CA ASP A 147 2.09 -18.91 -8.15
C ASP A 147 1.28 -18.81 -6.85
N HIS A 148 1.75 -19.54 -5.83
CA HIS A 148 1.14 -19.57 -4.49
C HIS A 148 1.96 -18.79 -3.44
N GLY A 149 2.71 -17.77 -3.86
CA GLY A 149 3.43 -16.87 -2.95
C GLY A 149 2.49 -15.98 -2.12
N PRO A 150 3.03 -15.13 -1.25
CA PRO A 150 2.23 -14.24 -0.41
C PRO A 150 1.34 -13.29 -1.21
N ILE A 151 0.16 -12.97 -0.63
CA ILE A 151 -0.73 -11.92 -1.12
C ILE A 151 -0.60 -10.70 -0.21
N VAL A 152 -0.21 -9.58 -0.79
CA VAL A 152 -0.08 -8.28 -0.11
C VAL A 152 -1.19 -7.37 -0.59
N LEU A 153 -2.04 -6.93 0.34
CA LEU A 153 -3.12 -5.98 0.07
C LEU A 153 -2.69 -4.56 0.48
N LEU A 154 -2.69 -3.64 -0.47
CA LEU A 154 -2.48 -2.22 -0.26
C LEU A 154 -3.84 -1.51 -0.24
N THR A 155 -4.26 -1.01 0.93
CA THR A 155 -5.48 -0.22 1.10
C THR A 155 -5.16 1.12 1.75
N HIS A 156 -6.02 2.14 1.56
CA HIS A 156 -5.87 3.35 2.35
C HIS A 156 -6.59 3.19 3.70
N ALA A 157 -7.87 2.83 3.69
CA ALA A 157 -8.58 2.53 4.93
C ALA A 157 -8.08 1.21 5.56
N PRO A 158 -7.94 1.14 6.89
CA PRO A 158 -7.67 -0.11 7.59
C PRO A 158 -8.90 -1.03 7.66
N PRO A 159 -8.73 -2.34 7.96
CA PRO A 159 -9.86 -3.22 8.33
C PRO A 159 -10.50 -2.74 9.63
N HIS A 160 -11.82 -2.87 9.74
CA HIS A 160 -12.54 -2.53 10.98
C HIS A 160 -12.03 -3.37 12.16
N GLY A 161 -11.75 -2.71 13.28
CA GLY A 161 -11.24 -3.32 14.50
C GLY A 161 -9.72 -3.53 14.52
N THR A 162 -8.98 -3.02 13.51
CA THR A 162 -7.54 -3.25 13.39
C THR A 162 -6.85 -2.01 12.83
N ARG A 163 -5.97 -1.36 13.63
CA ARG A 163 -5.28 -0.09 13.26
C ARG A 163 -6.24 1.04 12.86
N ASP A 164 -7.41 1.09 13.48
CA ASP A 164 -8.50 2.00 13.15
C ASP A 164 -9.18 2.64 14.38
N GLU A 165 -8.60 2.49 15.56
CA GLU A 165 -9.21 2.96 16.80
C GLU A 165 -9.05 4.49 16.96
N LEU A 166 -10.17 5.17 17.16
CA LEU A 166 -10.28 6.57 17.55
C LEU A 166 -11.03 6.67 18.89
N PRO A 167 -11.04 7.83 19.59
CA PRO A 167 -11.73 7.97 20.86
C PRO A 167 -13.22 7.60 20.86
N LEU A 168 -13.86 7.62 19.68
CA LEU A 168 -15.28 7.27 19.51
C LEU A 168 -15.51 5.82 19.04
N GLY A 169 -14.44 5.02 18.90
CA GLY A 169 -14.48 3.62 18.46
C GLY A 169 -13.75 3.35 17.15
N HIS A 170 -14.00 2.18 16.60
CA HIS A 170 -13.39 1.73 15.34
C HIS A 170 -14.08 2.36 14.13
N VAL A 171 -13.28 2.82 13.16
CA VAL A 171 -13.75 3.56 11.97
C VAL A 171 -13.31 2.94 10.64
N GLY A 172 -12.57 1.84 10.68
CA GLY A 172 -12.11 1.12 9.50
C GLY A 172 -13.23 0.43 8.74
N SER A 173 -12.91 -0.12 7.57
CA SER A 173 -13.88 -0.76 6.67
C SER A 173 -14.26 -2.17 7.13
N THR A 174 -15.56 -2.40 7.26
CA THR A 174 -16.14 -3.73 7.54
C THR A 174 -16.03 -4.67 6.34
N ALA A 175 -15.99 -4.13 5.13
CA ALA A 175 -15.76 -4.91 3.92
C ALA A 175 -14.31 -5.42 3.85
N ILE A 176 -13.30 -4.57 4.14
CA ILE A 176 -11.90 -5.00 4.17
C ILE A 176 -11.69 -6.09 5.21
N LEU A 177 -12.35 -5.99 6.37
CA LEU A 177 -12.27 -7.01 7.43
C LEU A 177 -12.66 -8.42 6.94
N LYS A 178 -13.58 -8.55 5.98
CA LYS A 178 -14.01 -9.86 5.45
C LYS A 178 -12.88 -10.61 4.70
N PHE A 179 -11.82 -9.92 4.31
CA PHE A 179 -10.74 -10.48 3.50
C PHE A 179 -9.44 -10.72 4.27
N VAL A 180 -9.40 -10.43 5.57
CA VAL A 180 -8.16 -10.55 6.36
C VAL A 180 -7.59 -11.97 6.35
N ASP A 181 -8.40 -13.01 6.36
CA ASP A 181 -7.91 -14.40 6.33
C ASP A 181 -7.54 -14.90 4.91
N ARG A 182 -7.65 -14.03 3.89
CA ARG A 182 -7.36 -14.36 2.48
C ARG A 182 -6.09 -13.67 1.97
N VAL A 183 -5.43 -12.87 2.81
CA VAL A 183 -4.18 -12.16 2.47
C VAL A 183 -3.17 -12.29 3.61
N ASP A 184 -1.88 -12.24 3.30
CA ASP A 184 -0.83 -12.41 4.29
C ASP A 184 -0.45 -11.09 4.98
N LEU A 185 -0.52 -10.00 4.23
CA LEU A 185 -0.17 -8.65 4.70
C LEU A 185 -1.16 -7.62 4.18
N ILE A 186 -1.58 -6.70 5.04
CA ILE A 186 -2.28 -5.47 4.67
C ILE A 186 -1.40 -4.27 5.04
N VAL A 187 -1.13 -3.41 4.08
CA VAL A 187 -0.51 -2.09 4.32
C VAL A 187 -1.59 -1.04 4.14
N CYS A 188 -1.85 -0.25 5.19
CA CYS A 188 -2.88 0.78 5.21
C CYS A 188 -2.34 2.11 5.75
N GLY A 189 -3.18 3.15 5.78
CA GLY A 189 -2.92 4.47 6.35
C GLY A 189 -4.16 5.05 7.02
N HIS A 190 -4.55 6.28 6.62
CA HIS A 190 -5.81 6.95 6.95
C HIS A 190 -5.98 7.33 8.43
N ILE A 191 -5.79 6.41 9.35
CA ILE A 191 -5.93 6.68 10.79
C ILE A 191 -4.54 6.96 11.36
N HIS A 192 -4.17 8.22 11.41
CA HIS A 192 -2.83 8.69 11.74
C HIS A 192 -2.42 8.28 13.16
N GLU A 193 -3.37 8.28 14.10
CA GLU A 193 -3.16 7.89 15.50
C GLU A 193 -2.90 6.40 15.66
N ALA A 194 -3.27 5.59 14.65
CA ALA A 194 -3.19 4.13 14.70
C ALA A 194 -1.92 3.56 14.04
N LYS A 195 -0.83 4.38 13.91
CA LYS A 195 0.48 3.88 13.46
C LYS A 195 0.89 2.63 14.24
N GLY A 196 1.34 1.60 13.55
CA GLY A 196 1.81 0.37 14.19
C GLY A 196 1.46 -0.89 13.41
N ILE A 197 1.62 -2.02 14.09
CA ILE A 197 1.39 -3.36 13.56
C ILE A 197 0.39 -4.10 14.43
N GLU A 198 -0.44 -4.90 13.82
CA GLU A 198 -1.37 -5.81 14.50
C GLU A 198 -1.53 -7.07 13.66
N THR A 199 -1.87 -8.18 14.30
CA THR A 199 -2.16 -9.44 13.61
C THR A 199 -3.59 -9.85 13.90
N ILE A 200 -4.35 -10.12 12.86
CA ILE A 200 -5.72 -10.63 12.94
C ILE A 200 -5.80 -11.95 12.14
N GLY A 201 -6.14 -13.05 12.83
CA GLY A 201 -6.01 -14.37 12.22
C GLY A 201 -4.55 -14.66 11.82
N ALA A 202 -4.32 -14.97 10.55
CA ALA A 202 -2.99 -15.14 9.97
C ALA A 202 -2.45 -13.88 9.29
N THR A 203 -3.25 -12.84 9.16
CA THR A 203 -2.91 -11.61 8.42
C THR A 203 -2.25 -10.58 9.31
N MET A 204 -1.15 -10.03 8.83
CA MET A 204 -0.48 -8.89 9.44
C MET A 204 -1.03 -7.58 8.86
N VAL A 205 -1.39 -6.62 9.71
CA VAL A 205 -1.86 -5.29 9.33
C VAL A 205 -0.85 -4.25 9.78
N VAL A 206 -0.38 -3.42 8.85
CA VAL A 206 0.67 -2.41 9.07
C VAL A 206 0.15 -1.04 8.66
N ASN A 207 0.16 -0.10 9.61
CA ASN A 207 0.00 1.31 9.33
C ASN A 207 1.35 2.01 9.58
N PRO A 208 2.06 2.48 8.55
CA PRO A 208 3.38 3.08 8.70
C PRO A 208 3.35 4.47 9.36
N GLY A 209 2.18 5.07 9.48
CA GLY A 209 2.01 6.46 9.92
C GLY A 209 2.27 7.47 8.82
N GLU A 210 2.15 8.75 9.15
CA GLU A 210 2.20 9.87 8.22
C GLU A 210 3.62 10.14 7.68
N ALA A 211 3.80 9.99 6.38
CA ALA A 211 5.07 10.27 5.72
C ALA A 211 5.45 11.76 5.75
N CYS A 212 4.46 12.67 5.73
CA CYS A 212 4.70 14.11 5.89
C CYS A 212 5.32 14.46 7.25
N LYS A 213 5.14 13.60 8.27
CA LYS A 213 5.81 13.72 9.58
C LYS A 213 7.12 12.94 9.65
N GLY A 214 7.48 12.21 8.60
CA GLY A 214 8.72 11.43 8.54
C GLY A 214 8.57 9.98 8.94
N SER A 215 7.34 9.50 9.17
CA SER A 215 7.07 8.11 9.55
C SER A 215 7.09 7.18 8.34
N TYR A 216 7.63 5.96 8.54
CA TYR A 216 7.62 4.90 7.54
C TYR A 216 7.82 3.52 8.17
N ALA A 217 7.59 2.46 7.40
CA ALA A 217 7.93 1.11 7.77
C ALA A 217 8.81 0.44 6.70
N LEU A 218 9.77 -0.37 7.15
CA LEU A 218 10.48 -1.31 6.29
C LEU A 218 9.89 -2.70 6.52
N ILE A 219 9.42 -3.31 5.44
CA ILE A 219 8.81 -4.64 5.48
C ILE A 219 9.70 -5.58 4.67
N THR A 220 10.10 -6.68 5.29
CA THR A 220 10.84 -7.74 4.60
C THR A 220 9.95 -8.97 4.51
N ILE A 221 9.73 -9.45 3.29
CA ILE A 221 9.00 -10.69 3.01
C ILE A 221 10.03 -11.74 2.59
N GLU A 222 10.08 -12.86 3.31
CA GLU A 222 10.99 -13.98 3.04
C GLU A 222 10.20 -15.29 2.91
N ASP A 223 10.64 -16.18 2.00
CA ASP A 223 10.11 -17.53 1.87
C ASP A 223 10.76 -18.47 2.92
N ALA A 224 10.77 -18.03 4.16
CA ALA A 224 11.27 -18.82 5.27
C ALA A 224 10.12 -19.27 6.15
N LYS A 225 10.00 -20.59 6.35
CA LYS A 225 8.93 -21.22 7.15
C LYS A 225 8.80 -20.71 8.60
N SER A 226 9.77 -19.93 9.11
CA SER A 226 9.81 -19.49 10.50
C SER A 226 9.52 -18.01 10.74
N LYS A 227 9.69 -17.13 9.73
CA LYS A 227 9.38 -15.69 9.83
C LYS A 227 9.13 -15.11 8.43
N PRO A 228 7.93 -15.28 7.88
CA PRO A 228 7.66 -14.89 6.50
C PRO A 228 7.60 -13.36 6.29
N ILE A 229 7.27 -12.57 7.32
CA ILE A 229 7.14 -11.11 7.25
C ILE A 229 7.74 -10.48 8.49
N GLU A 230 8.69 -9.56 8.30
CA GLU A 230 9.28 -8.74 9.36
C GLU A 230 8.99 -7.26 9.08
N VAL A 231 8.71 -6.47 10.13
CA VAL A 231 8.37 -5.04 10.00
C VAL A 231 9.18 -4.22 10.99
N GLU A 232 9.85 -3.20 10.49
CA GLU A 232 10.56 -2.20 11.29
C GLU A 232 9.94 -0.82 11.08
N PHE A 233 9.47 -0.19 12.16
CA PHE A 233 9.01 1.21 12.12
C PHE A 233 10.16 2.17 12.36
N LYS A 234 10.18 3.26 11.60
CA LYS A 234 11.20 4.31 11.69
C LYS A 234 10.57 5.70 11.52
N GLU A 235 11.36 6.72 11.87
CA GLU A 235 10.96 8.12 11.75
C GLU A 235 12.21 9.00 11.51
N VAL A 236 12.07 10.09 10.72
CA VAL A 236 13.14 11.05 10.38
C VAL A 236 12.76 12.50 10.66
#